data_86b49f641dc2d4f471fe888a1fe120ce
#
_entry.id   86b49f641dc2d4f471fe888a1fe120ce
#
_cell.length_a   1.000
_cell.length_b   1.000
_cell.length_c   1.000
_cell.angle_alpha   90.00
_cell.angle_beta   90.00
_cell.angle_gamma   90.00
#
_symmetry.space_group_name_H-M   'P 1'
#
loop_
_entity.id
_entity.type
_entity.pdbx_description
1 polymer ?
#
loop_
_entity_poly.entity_id
_entity_poly.type
_entity_poly.pdbx_seq_one_letter_code
_entity_poly.pdbx_strand_id
1 'polypeptide(L)'
;MDTLKHLLREAAEQKRVKAIVIRGNSPGGAALSSDLIWRKITRANENKPVIMSFGNIAASGGYYIATAARKVLAAPSTLTESIGVIGGKLNLEGLFAKVGITVDAVEKGQRAGYTSPSRPFSEEEAQVVREQMRQFYEELFLEKVAEGRQKSRESVRQAAEGRVWTGVQALELQLLDQIGGLLGAFQAAQVEARLPETKQTRIVTYTKKWRWRDLFSLPFASSLSQERGFALLSGRWSIR
;
A
#
# COMPACT_ATOMS: atom_id res chain seq x y z
N MET A 1 -9.55 -4.14 3.70
CA MET A 1 -9.43 -2.69 3.46
C MET A 1 -10.16 -1.86 4.52
N ASP A 2 -11.39 -2.16 4.86
CA ASP A 2 -12.19 -1.36 5.82
C ASP A 2 -11.65 -1.40 7.25
N THR A 3 -11.06 -2.53 7.64
CA THR A 3 -10.39 -2.67 8.95
C THR A 3 -9.28 -1.62 9.14
N LEU A 4 -8.38 -1.47 8.16
CA LEU A 4 -7.26 -0.53 8.23
C LEU A 4 -7.74 0.92 8.30
N LYS A 5 -8.71 1.28 7.48
CA LYS A 5 -9.31 2.62 7.49
C LYS A 5 -9.95 2.95 8.84
N HIS A 6 -10.63 1.97 9.45
CA HIS A 6 -11.25 2.13 10.78
C HIS A 6 -10.20 2.33 11.87
N LEU A 7 -9.17 1.48 11.90
CA LEU A 7 -8.09 1.55 12.89
C LEU A 7 -7.31 2.86 12.79
N LEU A 8 -7.01 3.33 11.58
CA LEU A 8 -6.35 4.63 11.36
C LEU A 8 -7.20 5.79 11.87
N ARG A 9 -8.51 5.77 11.62
CA ARG A 9 -9.41 6.80 12.11
C ARG A 9 -9.47 6.79 13.64
N GLU A 10 -9.68 5.63 14.23
CA GLU A 10 -9.72 5.47 15.70
C GLU A 10 -8.43 6.00 16.34
N ALA A 11 -7.28 5.64 15.76
CA ALA A 11 -5.99 6.11 16.23
C ALA A 11 -5.81 7.63 16.09
N ALA A 12 -6.22 8.20 14.97
CA ALA A 12 -6.09 9.63 14.71
C ALA A 12 -6.98 10.46 15.64
N GLU A 13 -8.17 9.97 16.00
CA GLU A 13 -9.13 10.66 16.88
C GLU A 13 -8.74 10.59 18.36
N GLN A 14 -7.99 9.58 18.80
CA GLN A 14 -7.64 9.41 20.22
C GLN A 14 -6.61 10.43 20.70
N LYS A 15 -6.99 11.34 21.59
CA LYS A 15 -6.11 12.41 22.12
C LYS A 15 -4.82 11.91 22.79
N ARG A 16 -4.84 10.70 23.36
CA ARG A 16 -3.67 10.08 24.02
C ARG A 16 -2.62 9.57 23.03
N VAL A 17 -3.01 9.24 21.80
CA VAL A 17 -2.09 8.85 20.72
C VAL A 17 -1.38 10.09 20.21
N LYS A 18 -0.06 10.07 20.24
CA LYS A 18 0.80 11.20 19.84
C LYS A 18 1.45 10.99 18.48
N ALA A 19 1.68 9.74 18.09
CA ALA A 19 2.18 9.33 16.79
C ALA A 19 1.57 7.99 16.38
N ILE A 20 1.62 7.69 15.10
CA ILE A 20 1.12 6.43 14.53
C ILE A 20 2.27 5.75 13.81
N VAL A 21 2.56 4.49 14.13
CA VAL A 21 3.49 3.66 13.38
C VAL A 21 2.70 2.58 12.64
N ILE A 22 2.87 2.55 11.33
CA ILE A 22 2.26 1.53 10.46
C ILE A 22 3.33 0.53 10.06
N ARG A 23 3.15 -0.75 10.45
CA ARG A 23 4.00 -1.82 9.94
C ARG A 23 3.40 -2.39 8.66
N GLY A 24 4.06 -2.15 7.53
CA GLY A 24 3.66 -2.64 6.21
C GLY A 24 4.48 -3.86 5.77
N ASN A 25 3.80 -4.92 5.31
CA ASN A 25 4.43 -6.05 4.65
C ASN A 25 3.50 -6.51 3.53
N SER A 26 3.67 -5.95 2.33
CA SER A 26 2.73 -6.12 1.22
C SER A 26 3.42 -6.02 -0.14
N PRO A 27 3.14 -6.93 -1.07
CA PRO A 27 3.64 -6.82 -2.46
C PRO A 27 2.85 -5.78 -3.28
N GLY A 28 1.81 -5.18 -2.72
CA GLY A 28 0.91 -4.25 -3.40
C GLY A 28 -0.52 -4.75 -3.47
N GLY A 29 -1.27 -4.27 -4.44
CA GLY A 29 -2.67 -4.63 -4.64
C GLY A 29 -3.42 -3.64 -5.52
N ALA A 30 -4.74 -3.62 -5.43
CA ALA A 30 -5.59 -2.78 -6.25
C ALA A 30 -5.31 -1.28 -6.05
N ALA A 31 -5.12 -0.55 -7.14
CA ALA A 31 -4.80 0.89 -7.14
C ALA A 31 -5.81 1.72 -6.34
N LEU A 32 -7.11 1.51 -6.56
CA LEU A 32 -8.17 2.21 -5.81
C LEU A 32 -8.08 1.98 -4.30
N SER A 33 -7.79 0.73 -3.89
CA SER A 33 -7.64 0.41 -2.47
C SER A 33 -6.45 1.13 -1.85
N SER A 34 -5.34 1.20 -2.57
CA SER A 34 -4.12 1.89 -2.15
C SER A 34 -4.36 3.40 -2.02
N ASP A 35 -5.03 4.02 -3.00
CA ASP A 35 -5.36 5.45 -2.94
C ASP A 35 -6.28 5.80 -1.76
N LEU A 36 -7.30 4.97 -1.50
CA LEU A 36 -8.19 5.17 -0.36
C LEU A 36 -7.45 5.06 1.00
N ILE A 37 -6.46 4.17 1.12
CA ILE A 37 -5.61 4.07 2.31
C ILE A 37 -4.67 5.26 2.38
N TRP A 38 -4.02 5.62 1.29
CA TRP A 38 -3.13 6.77 1.17
C TRP A 38 -3.81 8.04 1.70
N ARG A 39 -5.03 8.33 1.24
CA ARG A 39 -5.84 9.48 1.72
C ARG A 39 -6.09 9.46 3.22
N LYS A 40 -6.27 8.28 3.81
CA LYS A 40 -6.47 8.15 5.26
C LYS A 40 -5.18 8.40 6.04
N ILE A 41 -4.04 7.94 5.51
CA ILE A 41 -2.72 8.21 6.09
C ILE A 41 -2.40 9.70 5.99
N THR A 42 -2.64 10.33 4.85
CA THR A 42 -2.44 11.79 4.66
C THR A 42 -3.22 12.58 5.70
N ARG A 43 -4.53 12.33 5.84
CA ARG A 43 -5.36 13.00 6.86
C ARG A 43 -4.91 12.75 8.30
N ALA A 44 -4.44 11.55 8.61
CA ALA A 44 -3.90 11.24 9.92
C ALA A 44 -2.60 12.01 10.16
N ASN A 45 -1.75 12.12 9.14
CA ASN A 45 -0.44 12.77 9.19
C ASN A 45 -0.54 14.31 9.33
N GLU A 46 -1.67 14.92 8.97
CA GLU A 46 -1.95 16.34 9.22
C GLU A 46 -1.97 16.67 10.73
N ASN A 47 -2.49 15.74 11.54
CA ASN A 47 -2.70 15.94 12.97
C ASN A 47 -1.68 15.23 13.84
N LYS A 48 -1.15 14.10 13.41
CA LYS A 48 -0.22 13.24 14.18
C LYS A 48 0.80 12.64 13.22
N PRO A 49 2.09 12.69 13.54
CA PRO A 49 3.09 12.10 12.66
C PRO A 49 2.80 10.61 12.43
N VAL A 50 2.73 10.23 11.17
CA VAL A 50 2.59 8.85 10.74
C VAL A 50 3.93 8.37 10.20
N ILE A 51 4.45 7.30 10.77
CA ILE A 51 5.71 6.67 10.39
C ILE A 51 5.40 5.31 9.76
N MET A 52 5.97 5.05 8.59
CA MET A 52 5.86 3.75 7.94
C MET A 52 7.10 2.91 8.23
N SER A 53 6.92 1.67 8.67
CA SER A 53 7.98 0.70 8.85
C SER A 53 7.74 -0.50 7.95
N PHE A 54 8.61 -0.74 6.99
CA PHE A 54 8.47 -1.86 6.08
C PHE A 54 8.92 -3.19 6.69
N GLY A 55 8.22 -4.26 6.32
CA GLY A 55 8.60 -5.63 6.59
C GLY A 55 9.62 -6.16 5.59
N ASN A 56 9.42 -7.40 5.15
CA ASN A 56 10.29 -8.02 4.15
C ASN A 56 10.04 -7.44 2.76
N ILE A 57 8.79 -7.05 2.48
CA ILE A 57 8.38 -6.49 1.18
C ILE A 57 7.41 -5.33 1.39
N ALA A 58 7.57 -4.28 0.60
CA ALA A 58 6.63 -3.15 0.50
C ALA A 58 6.68 -2.57 -0.91
N ALA A 59 6.01 -3.24 -1.84
CA ALA A 59 6.09 -2.94 -3.26
C ALA A 59 4.76 -2.43 -3.81
N SER A 60 4.79 -1.73 -4.95
CA SER A 60 3.62 -1.25 -5.68
C SER A 60 2.65 -0.49 -4.75
N GLY A 61 1.39 -0.92 -4.63
CA GLY A 61 0.42 -0.33 -3.70
C GLY A 61 0.89 -0.27 -2.24
N GLY A 62 1.78 -1.19 -1.81
CA GLY A 62 2.40 -1.17 -0.48
C GLY A 62 3.37 0.00 -0.30
N TYR A 63 4.12 0.36 -1.32
CA TYR A 63 4.95 1.56 -1.34
C TYR A 63 4.11 2.82 -1.55
N TYR A 64 3.12 2.77 -2.44
CA TYR A 64 2.20 3.88 -2.70
C TYR A 64 1.62 4.47 -1.41
N ILE A 65 1.08 3.63 -0.53
CA ILE A 65 0.49 4.10 0.73
C ILE A 65 1.51 4.75 1.67
N ALA A 66 2.78 4.34 1.58
CA ALA A 66 3.85 4.87 2.42
C ALA A 66 4.26 6.28 2.04
N THR A 67 4.02 6.72 0.80
CA THR A 67 4.33 8.09 0.37
C THR A 67 3.53 9.16 1.11
N ALA A 68 2.42 8.80 1.75
CA ALA A 68 1.64 9.67 2.62
C ALA A 68 2.22 9.82 4.04
N ALA A 69 3.16 8.97 4.43
CA ALA A 69 3.76 9.01 5.76
C ALA A 69 4.81 10.12 5.87
N ARG A 70 5.03 10.60 7.09
CA ARG A 70 6.05 11.61 7.38
C ARG A 70 7.46 11.06 7.24
N LYS A 71 7.67 9.79 7.63
CA LYS A 71 8.91 9.05 7.42
C LYS A 71 8.63 7.61 7.06
N VAL A 72 9.50 7.05 6.24
CA VAL A 72 9.46 5.66 5.78
C VAL A 72 10.77 4.99 6.11
N LEU A 73 10.70 3.89 6.86
CA LEU A 73 11.84 3.09 7.28
C LEU A 73 11.76 1.67 6.70
N ALA A 74 12.89 1.14 6.30
CA ALA A 74 13.04 -0.24 5.84
C ALA A 74 14.30 -0.89 6.39
N ALA A 75 14.30 -2.21 6.52
CA ALA A 75 15.53 -2.96 6.76
C ALA A 75 16.42 -2.94 5.50
N PRO A 76 17.75 -3.14 5.59
CA PRO A 76 18.65 -3.12 4.44
C PRO A 76 18.22 -4.05 3.29
N SER A 77 17.68 -5.22 3.62
CA SER A 77 17.25 -6.26 2.68
C SER A 77 15.77 -6.22 2.33
N THR A 78 15.00 -5.25 2.81
CA THR A 78 13.59 -5.09 2.42
C THR A 78 13.50 -4.89 0.92
N LEU A 79 12.64 -5.65 0.25
CA LEU A 79 12.31 -5.42 -1.15
C LEU A 79 11.19 -4.38 -1.24
N THR A 80 11.42 -3.30 -1.97
CA THR A 80 10.48 -2.20 -1.99
C THR A 80 10.38 -1.50 -3.35
N GLU A 81 9.56 -0.48 -3.45
CA GLU A 81 9.21 0.34 -4.61
C GLU A 81 8.27 -0.38 -5.58
N SER A 82 8.78 -0.95 -6.69
CA SER A 82 7.94 -1.46 -7.80
C SER A 82 6.88 -0.41 -8.21
N ILE A 83 7.38 0.83 -8.47
CA ILE A 83 6.54 1.94 -8.90
C ILE A 83 6.10 1.68 -10.34
N GLY A 84 4.92 1.08 -10.47
CA GLY A 84 4.37 0.66 -11.75
C GLY A 84 2.92 0.24 -11.62
N VAL A 85 2.25 0.10 -12.76
CA VAL A 85 0.86 -0.34 -12.83
C VAL A 85 0.76 -1.47 -13.84
N ILE A 86 0.09 -2.54 -13.45
CA ILE A 86 -0.20 -3.69 -14.29
C ILE A 86 -1.71 -3.85 -14.39
N GLY A 87 -2.23 -4.00 -15.60
CA GLY A 87 -3.65 -4.26 -15.82
C GLY A 87 -3.88 -5.08 -17.09
N GLY A 88 -4.96 -5.81 -17.11
CA GLY A 88 -5.31 -6.66 -18.24
C GLY A 88 -6.42 -7.63 -17.92
N LYS A 89 -6.71 -8.53 -18.85
CA LYS A 89 -7.62 -9.65 -18.67
C LYS A 89 -7.00 -10.94 -19.21
N LEU A 90 -7.46 -12.07 -18.71
CA LEU A 90 -7.18 -13.36 -19.32
C LEU A 90 -8.12 -13.55 -20.52
N ASN A 91 -7.58 -13.94 -21.66
CA ASN A 91 -8.36 -14.40 -22.79
C ASN A 91 -8.41 -15.92 -22.77
N LEU A 92 -9.60 -16.48 -22.55
CA LEU A 92 -9.85 -17.91 -22.44
C LEU A 92 -10.54 -18.48 -23.71
N GLU A 93 -10.70 -17.70 -24.77
CA GLU A 93 -11.36 -18.10 -26.02
C GLU A 93 -10.82 -19.44 -26.56
N GLY A 94 -9.50 -19.56 -26.66
CA GLY A 94 -8.86 -20.79 -27.12
C GLY A 94 -9.03 -21.99 -26.19
N LEU A 95 -9.17 -21.78 -24.89
CA LEU A 95 -9.49 -22.84 -23.92
C LEU A 95 -10.96 -23.27 -24.10
N PHE A 96 -11.87 -22.33 -24.20
CA PHE A 96 -13.30 -22.62 -24.38
C PHE A 96 -13.54 -23.44 -25.66
N ALA A 97 -12.89 -23.06 -26.76
CA ALA A 97 -12.97 -23.82 -28.02
C ALA A 97 -12.47 -25.28 -27.87
N LYS A 98 -11.38 -25.51 -27.11
CA LYS A 98 -10.82 -26.84 -26.89
C LYS A 98 -11.73 -27.75 -26.07
N VAL A 99 -12.50 -27.20 -25.13
CA VAL A 99 -13.41 -27.98 -24.26
C VAL A 99 -14.87 -27.93 -24.73
N GLY A 100 -15.12 -27.37 -25.92
CA GLY A 100 -16.47 -27.34 -26.51
C GLY A 100 -17.45 -26.37 -25.84
N ILE A 101 -16.93 -25.35 -25.16
CA ILE A 101 -17.76 -24.30 -24.56
C ILE A 101 -17.97 -23.17 -25.58
N THR A 102 -19.25 -22.86 -25.84
CA THR A 102 -19.66 -21.67 -26.61
C THR A 102 -20.17 -20.59 -25.66
N VAL A 103 -19.88 -19.33 -25.96
CA VAL A 103 -20.30 -18.19 -25.15
C VAL A 103 -21.11 -17.24 -26.04
N ASP A 104 -22.38 -17.08 -25.70
CA ASP A 104 -23.25 -16.06 -26.29
C ASP A 104 -23.29 -14.84 -25.35
N ALA A 105 -23.05 -13.65 -25.89
CA ALA A 105 -23.05 -12.41 -25.13
C ALA A 105 -24.09 -11.46 -25.68
N VAL A 106 -24.97 -10.95 -24.81
CA VAL A 106 -25.85 -9.82 -25.13
C VAL A 106 -25.24 -8.56 -24.55
N GLU A 107 -24.69 -7.72 -25.41
CA GLU A 107 -23.97 -6.51 -25.01
C GLU A 107 -24.77 -5.27 -25.39
N LYS A 108 -24.87 -4.30 -24.46
CA LYS A 108 -25.45 -2.99 -24.71
C LYS A 108 -24.44 -1.91 -24.41
N GLY A 109 -23.97 -1.21 -25.45
CA GLY A 109 -22.93 -0.20 -25.40
C GLY A 109 -21.62 -0.67 -26.03
N GLN A 110 -20.83 0.27 -26.54
CA GLN A 110 -19.64 -0.02 -27.36
C GLN A 110 -18.53 -0.81 -26.63
N ARG A 111 -18.52 -0.79 -25.29
CA ARG A 111 -17.47 -1.42 -24.47
C ARG A 111 -18.06 -2.31 -23.39
N ALA A 112 -19.30 -2.77 -23.53
CA ALA A 112 -19.96 -3.54 -22.48
C ALA A 112 -19.22 -4.85 -22.16
N GLY A 113 -18.66 -5.51 -23.18
CA GLY A 113 -17.94 -6.79 -23.04
C GLY A 113 -16.43 -6.69 -22.93
N TYR A 114 -15.83 -5.51 -22.68
CA TYR A 114 -14.36 -5.37 -22.71
C TYR A 114 -13.62 -6.19 -21.64
N THR A 115 -14.26 -6.47 -20.51
CA THR A 115 -13.71 -7.34 -19.45
C THR A 115 -13.99 -8.83 -19.64
N SER A 116 -14.80 -9.22 -20.65
CA SER A 116 -15.14 -10.62 -20.90
C SER A 116 -13.89 -11.46 -21.19
N PRO A 117 -13.72 -12.62 -20.54
CA PRO A 117 -12.63 -13.55 -20.83
C PRO A 117 -12.84 -14.35 -22.10
N SER A 118 -14.01 -14.29 -22.73
CA SER A 118 -14.37 -15.12 -23.91
C SER A 118 -13.85 -14.58 -25.24
N ARG A 119 -13.25 -13.39 -25.27
CA ARG A 119 -12.66 -12.76 -26.44
C ARG A 119 -11.48 -11.88 -26.09
N PRO A 120 -10.55 -11.60 -27.01
CA PRO A 120 -9.50 -10.61 -26.80
C PRO A 120 -10.08 -9.18 -26.67
N PHE A 121 -9.23 -8.22 -26.32
CA PHE A 121 -9.56 -6.81 -26.50
C PHE A 121 -9.67 -6.48 -27.99
N SER A 122 -10.62 -5.64 -28.37
CA SER A 122 -10.49 -4.90 -29.64
C SER A 122 -9.33 -3.90 -29.54
N GLU A 123 -8.85 -3.39 -30.70
CA GLU A 123 -7.78 -2.40 -30.69
C GLU A 123 -8.18 -1.13 -29.91
N GLU A 124 -9.43 -0.68 -30.08
CA GLU A 124 -9.97 0.47 -29.34
C GLU A 124 -10.04 0.20 -27.83
N GLU A 125 -10.50 -0.99 -27.42
CA GLU A 125 -10.55 -1.39 -26.01
C GLU A 125 -9.13 -1.47 -25.40
N ALA A 126 -8.18 -2.06 -26.13
CA ALA A 126 -6.78 -2.14 -25.73
C ALA A 126 -6.16 -0.75 -25.55
N GLN A 127 -6.49 0.19 -26.45
CA GLN A 127 -6.02 1.57 -26.36
C GLN A 127 -6.58 2.30 -25.13
N VAL A 128 -7.87 2.09 -24.81
CA VAL A 128 -8.48 2.66 -23.60
C VAL A 128 -7.83 2.09 -22.34
N VAL A 129 -7.58 0.77 -22.30
CA VAL A 129 -6.91 0.14 -21.15
C VAL A 129 -5.48 0.67 -21.00
N ARG A 130 -4.71 0.79 -22.08
CA ARG A 130 -3.36 1.39 -22.06
C ARG A 130 -3.38 2.81 -21.52
N GLU A 131 -4.32 3.63 -21.98
CA GLU A 131 -4.46 5.02 -21.52
C GLU A 131 -4.84 5.12 -20.03
N GLN A 132 -5.76 4.28 -19.57
CA GLN A 132 -6.09 4.20 -18.14
C GLN A 132 -4.87 3.80 -17.30
N MET A 133 -4.08 2.80 -17.74
CA MET A 133 -2.85 2.39 -17.04
C MET A 133 -1.83 3.54 -17.01
N ARG A 134 -1.67 4.26 -18.13
CA ARG A 134 -0.79 5.42 -18.21
C ARG A 134 -1.21 6.50 -17.23
N GLN A 135 -2.50 6.84 -17.18
CA GLN A 135 -3.04 7.83 -16.24
C GLN A 135 -2.81 7.43 -14.78
N PHE A 136 -3.09 6.17 -14.42
CA PHE A 136 -2.79 5.68 -13.07
C PHE A 136 -1.31 5.76 -12.72
N TYR A 137 -0.43 5.44 -13.66
CA TYR A 137 1.01 5.50 -13.45
C TYR A 137 1.51 6.95 -13.34
N GLU A 138 1.20 7.78 -14.32
CA GLU A 138 1.72 9.15 -14.46
C GLU A 138 1.08 10.12 -13.44
N GLU A 139 -0.25 10.14 -13.38
CA GLU A 139 -0.99 11.19 -12.67
C GLU A 139 -1.27 10.84 -11.22
N LEU A 140 -1.20 9.54 -10.87
CA LEU A 140 -1.39 9.12 -9.50
C LEU A 140 -0.10 8.61 -8.88
N PHE A 141 0.50 7.53 -9.40
CA PHE A 141 1.60 6.89 -8.68
C PHE A 141 2.85 7.78 -8.68
N LEU A 142 3.35 8.18 -9.85
CA LEU A 142 4.55 9.03 -9.94
C LEU A 142 4.36 10.35 -9.19
N GLU A 143 3.17 10.98 -9.32
CA GLU A 143 2.87 12.22 -8.60
C GLU A 143 2.93 12.03 -7.09
N LYS A 144 2.27 10.98 -6.56
CA LYS A 144 2.27 10.73 -5.11
C LYS A 144 3.64 10.40 -4.55
N VAL A 145 4.49 9.73 -5.34
CA VAL A 145 5.89 9.51 -4.96
C VAL A 145 6.67 10.84 -5.00
N ALA A 146 6.51 11.61 -6.06
CA ALA A 146 7.19 12.91 -6.20
C ALA A 146 6.83 13.87 -5.05
N GLU A 147 5.54 14.03 -4.75
CA GLU A 147 5.04 14.80 -3.62
C GLU A 147 5.59 14.29 -2.28
N GLY A 148 5.40 12.99 -2.01
CA GLY A 148 5.75 12.38 -0.72
C GLY A 148 7.25 12.30 -0.46
N ARG A 149 8.07 12.28 -1.50
CA ARG A 149 9.55 12.25 -1.43
C ARG A 149 10.19 13.59 -1.76
N GLN A 150 9.41 14.64 -2.02
CA GLN A 150 9.88 15.98 -2.38
C GLN A 150 10.88 15.94 -3.55
N LYS A 151 10.57 15.18 -4.56
CA LYS A 151 11.39 14.96 -5.76
C LYS A 151 10.66 15.41 -7.02
N SER A 152 11.41 15.66 -8.10
CA SER A 152 10.80 15.87 -9.41
C SER A 152 10.25 14.53 -9.94
N ARG A 153 9.18 14.59 -10.74
CA ARG A 153 8.65 13.40 -11.42
C ARG A 153 9.70 12.70 -12.27
N GLU A 154 10.57 13.44 -12.92
CA GLU A 154 11.62 12.88 -13.75
C GLU A 154 12.64 12.10 -12.93
N SER A 155 13.05 12.60 -11.78
CA SER A 155 13.92 11.87 -10.86
C SER A 155 13.27 10.58 -10.33
N VAL A 156 11.97 10.61 -10.04
CA VAL A 156 11.23 9.41 -9.63
C VAL A 156 11.12 8.42 -10.77
N ARG A 157 10.86 8.88 -12.01
CA ARG A 157 10.73 8.02 -13.20
C ARG A 157 11.98 7.19 -13.44
N GLN A 158 13.18 7.75 -13.24
CA GLN A 158 14.44 7.03 -13.39
C GLN A 158 14.57 5.82 -12.45
N ALA A 159 13.95 5.86 -11.28
CA ALA A 159 13.92 4.76 -10.31
C ALA A 159 12.66 3.87 -10.42
N ALA A 160 11.66 4.31 -11.21
CA ALA A 160 10.34 3.68 -11.33
C ALA A 160 10.29 2.56 -12.40
N GLU A 161 9.20 2.50 -13.16
CA GLU A 161 8.96 1.52 -14.24
C GLU A 161 8.92 0.07 -13.75
N GLY A 162 8.37 -0.14 -12.55
CA GLY A 162 8.23 -1.45 -11.95
C GLY A 162 9.52 -2.03 -11.37
N ARG A 163 10.63 -1.28 -11.37
CA ARG A 163 11.89 -1.73 -10.74
C ARG A 163 11.70 -1.92 -9.25
N VAL A 164 12.37 -2.95 -8.73
CA VAL A 164 12.38 -3.30 -7.30
C VAL A 164 13.77 -3.03 -6.77
N TRP A 165 13.82 -2.43 -5.60
CA TRP A 165 15.06 -2.05 -4.94
C TRP A 165 15.15 -2.67 -3.55
N THR A 166 16.36 -2.90 -3.08
CA THR A 166 16.60 -3.20 -1.67
C THR A 166 16.46 -1.93 -0.83
N GLY A 167 16.26 -2.07 0.49
CA GLY A 167 16.17 -0.90 1.37
C GLY A 167 17.40 0.01 1.29
N VAL A 168 18.61 -0.56 1.12
CA VAL A 168 19.85 0.24 0.94
C VAL A 168 19.77 1.07 -0.34
N GLN A 169 19.47 0.44 -1.47
CA GLN A 169 19.34 1.12 -2.76
C GLN A 169 18.22 2.18 -2.75
N ALA A 170 17.09 1.86 -2.12
CA ALA A 170 15.97 2.80 -2.00
C ALA A 170 16.33 4.03 -1.16
N LEU A 171 17.18 3.87 -0.13
CA LEU A 171 17.72 5.00 0.64
C LEU A 171 18.65 5.86 -0.22
N GLU A 172 19.58 5.26 -0.97
CA GLU A 172 20.48 5.97 -1.90
C GLU A 172 19.69 6.75 -2.95
N LEU A 173 18.59 6.20 -3.44
CA LEU A 173 17.66 6.85 -4.36
C LEU A 173 16.74 7.88 -3.67
N GLN A 174 16.87 8.06 -2.34
CA GLN A 174 16.03 8.96 -1.54
C GLN A 174 14.52 8.63 -1.62
N LEU A 175 14.20 7.35 -1.80
CA LEU A 175 12.83 6.82 -1.80
C LEU A 175 12.43 6.30 -0.40
N LEU A 176 13.40 6.21 0.52
CA LEU A 176 13.24 5.97 1.96
C LEU A 176 13.93 7.09 2.74
N ASP A 177 13.54 7.24 4.00
CA ASP A 177 14.12 8.25 4.88
C ASP A 177 15.23 7.68 5.77
N GLN A 178 15.16 6.38 6.10
CA GLN A 178 16.11 5.78 7.04
C GLN A 178 16.12 4.26 6.94
N ILE A 179 17.30 3.67 7.12
CA ILE A 179 17.42 2.23 7.38
C ILE A 179 17.05 1.97 8.83
N GLY A 180 16.09 1.06 9.05
CA GLY A 180 15.65 0.68 10.38
C GLY A 180 14.44 -0.25 10.38
N GLY A 181 14.33 -1.03 11.43
CA GLY A 181 13.18 -1.91 11.68
C GLY A 181 12.05 -1.20 12.45
N LEU A 182 11.18 -1.99 13.06
CA LEU A 182 10.05 -1.49 13.85
C LEU A 182 10.50 -0.64 15.06
N LEU A 183 11.60 -1.03 15.72
CA LEU A 183 12.13 -0.26 16.86
C LEU A 183 12.60 1.13 16.40
N GLY A 184 13.34 1.21 15.29
CA GLY A 184 13.73 2.50 14.70
C GLY A 184 12.55 3.37 14.32
N ALA A 185 11.45 2.76 13.84
CA ALA A 185 10.22 3.49 13.54
C ALA A 185 9.55 4.06 14.81
N PHE A 186 9.61 3.37 15.93
CA PHE A 186 9.14 3.93 17.22
C PHE A 186 9.98 5.11 17.67
N GLN A 187 11.30 5.01 17.53
CA GLN A 187 12.21 6.13 17.84
C GLN A 187 11.93 7.33 16.92
N ALA A 188 11.82 7.10 15.62
CA ALA A 188 11.45 8.16 14.67
C ALA A 188 10.09 8.79 15.02
N ALA A 189 9.11 7.98 15.43
CA ALA A 189 7.80 8.47 15.84
C ALA A 189 7.85 9.34 17.12
N GLN A 190 8.72 9.00 18.09
CA GLN A 190 8.95 9.82 19.29
C GLN A 190 9.54 11.17 18.92
N VAL A 191 10.55 11.20 18.05
CA VAL A 191 11.19 12.43 17.58
C VAL A 191 10.18 13.31 16.84
N GLU A 192 9.46 12.75 15.87
CA GLU A 192 8.47 13.49 15.07
C GLU A 192 7.29 14.02 15.91
N ALA A 193 6.91 13.29 16.96
CA ALA A 193 5.89 13.73 17.91
C ALA A 193 6.44 14.70 18.99
N ARG A 194 7.73 15.03 18.97
CA ARG A 194 8.42 15.87 19.95
C ARG A 194 8.23 15.38 21.40
N LEU A 195 8.24 14.06 21.56
CA LEU A 195 8.13 13.47 22.90
C LEU A 195 9.49 13.48 23.60
N PRO A 196 9.55 13.86 24.87
CA PRO A 196 10.81 13.83 25.63
C PRO A 196 11.37 12.42 25.72
N GLU A 197 12.66 12.24 25.48
CA GLU A 197 13.34 10.93 25.59
C GLU A 197 13.22 10.29 26.99
N THR A 198 13.14 11.14 28.01
CA THR A 198 12.99 10.73 29.42
C THR A 198 11.60 10.22 29.79
N LYS A 199 10.58 10.44 28.96
CA LYS A 199 9.23 9.96 29.20
C LYS A 199 9.06 8.53 28.69
N GLN A 200 8.68 7.64 29.59
CA GLN A 200 8.21 6.32 29.19
C GLN A 200 7.00 6.45 28.24
N THR A 201 7.18 6.01 27.00
CA THR A 201 6.15 6.04 25.98
C THR A 201 5.47 4.68 25.92
N ARG A 202 4.16 4.63 26.02
CA ARG A 202 3.39 3.38 25.91
C ARG A 202 3.06 3.09 24.44
N ILE A 203 3.35 1.88 23.96
CA ILE A 203 2.86 1.40 22.67
C ILE A 203 1.48 0.76 22.88
N VAL A 204 0.53 1.14 22.03
CA VAL A 204 -0.77 0.50 21.92
C VAL A 204 -0.90 -0.10 20.54
N THR A 205 -1.17 -1.40 20.46
CA THR A 205 -1.33 -2.09 19.18
C THR A 205 -2.81 -2.12 18.79
N TYR A 206 -3.10 -1.65 17.59
CA TYR A 206 -4.42 -1.74 16.98
C TYR A 206 -4.43 -2.89 15.98
N THR A 207 -5.23 -3.90 16.24
CA THR A 207 -5.37 -5.08 15.38
C THR A 207 -6.84 -5.39 15.14
N LYS A 208 -7.14 -6.08 14.05
CA LYS A 208 -8.48 -6.64 13.85
C LYS A 208 -8.79 -7.58 15.02
N LYS A 209 -9.86 -7.27 15.77
CA LYS A 209 -10.35 -8.20 16.79
C LYS A 209 -10.96 -9.41 16.08
N TRP A 210 -10.36 -10.57 16.31
CA TRP A 210 -10.92 -11.85 15.84
C TRP A 210 -12.29 -12.06 16.50
N ARG A 211 -13.32 -12.28 15.68
CA ARG A 211 -14.63 -12.71 16.13
C ARG A 211 -14.75 -14.20 15.85
N TRP A 212 -15.39 -14.96 16.73
CA TRP A 212 -15.68 -16.37 16.52
C TRP A 212 -16.32 -16.69 15.17
N ARG A 213 -17.09 -15.76 14.60
CA ARG A 213 -17.68 -15.86 13.28
C ARG A 213 -16.66 -15.87 12.13
N ASP A 214 -15.48 -15.32 12.34
CA ASP A 214 -14.40 -15.29 11.33
C ASP A 214 -13.77 -16.70 11.17
N LEU A 215 -13.98 -17.60 12.16
CA LEU A 215 -13.53 -19.00 12.10
C LEU A 215 -14.32 -19.84 11.05
N PHE A 216 -15.57 -19.49 10.80
CA PHE A 216 -16.46 -20.19 9.89
C PHE A 216 -16.47 -19.63 8.46
N SER A 217 -15.75 -18.52 8.24
CA SER A 217 -15.66 -17.84 6.94
C SER A 217 -14.31 -18.01 6.25
N LEU A 218 -13.52 -19.03 6.59
CA LEU A 218 -12.27 -19.33 5.90
C LEU A 218 -12.56 -19.93 4.51
N PRO A 219 -12.38 -19.16 3.42
CA PRO A 219 -12.28 -19.78 2.10
C PRO A 219 -10.92 -20.47 2.04
N PHE A 220 -10.88 -21.64 1.50
CA PHE A 220 -9.75 -22.58 1.42
C PHE A 220 -8.56 -22.08 0.55
N ALA A 221 -8.50 -20.81 0.20
CA ALA A 221 -7.47 -20.25 -0.66
C ALA A 221 -7.25 -18.75 -0.43
N SER A 222 -6.51 -18.38 0.59
CA SER A 222 -5.81 -17.07 0.60
C SER A 222 -4.74 -17.00 1.70
N SER A 223 -3.72 -17.83 1.61
CA SER A 223 -2.60 -17.86 2.56
C SER A 223 -1.54 -16.77 2.34
N LEU A 224 -1.80 -15.72 1.58
CA LEU A 224 -0.80 -14.70 1.21
C LEU A 224 -1.08 -13.26 1.68
N SER A 225 -2.18 -13.00 2.36
CA SER A 225 -2.44 -11.66 2.93
C SER A 225 -2.46 -11.70 4.45
N GLN A 226 -1.31 -11.87 5.09
CA GLN A 226 -1.18 -11.53 6.51
C GLN A 226 -1.16 -10.00 6.65
N GLU A 227 -2.32 -9.40 6.83
CA GLU A 227 -2.44 -8.05 7.39
C GLU A 227 -1.87 -8.08 8.82
N ARG A 228 -0.61 -7.72 8.99
CA ARG A 228 0.02 -7.60 10.30
C ARG A 228 -0.15 -6.18 10.81
N GLY A 229 -0.59 -6.10 12.04
CA GLY A 229 -1.11 -5.02 12.81
C GLY A 229 -0.35 -3.67 12.83
N PHE A 230 -1.08 -2.67 13.29
CA PHE A 230 -0.62 -1.31 13.53
C PHE A 230 -0.16 -1.15 14.97
N ALA A 231 0.96 -0.45 15.18
CA ALA A 231 1.43 -0.06 16.50
C ALA A 231 1.30 1.46 16.69
N LEU A 232 0.76 1.87 17.81
CA LEU A 232 0.53 3.26 18.19
C LEU A 232 1.27 3.62 19.46
N LEU A 233 1.86 4.80 19.49
CA LEU A 233 2.56 5.32 20.65
C LEU A 233 1.63 6.19 21.51
N SER A 234 1.34 5.75 22.73
CA SER A 234 0.68 6.54 23.78
C SER A 234 1.50 6.53 25.07
N GLY A 235 1.74 7.69 25.68
CA GLY A 235 2.72 7.92 26.72
C GLY A 235 2.67 7.07 28.00
N ARG A 236 3.39 5.99 28.08
CA ARG A 236 4.10 5.33 29.19
C ARG A 236 4.61 3.94 28.80
N TRP A 237 5.89 3.68 28.98
CA TRP A 237 6.49 2.35 28.82
C TRP A 237 6.84 1.72 30.15
N SER A 238 6.67 0.41 30.27
CA SER A 238 7.47 -0.41 31.16
C SER A 238 7.89 -1.65 30.37
N ILE A 239 9.19 -1.84 30.21
CA ILE A 239 9.79 -3.12 29.81
C ILE A 239 10.19 -3.78 31.14
N ARG A 240 9.66 -4.97 31.41
CA ARG A 240 10.28 -5.93 32.32
C ARG A 240 10.99 -6.98 31.49
#